data_eb3aad66a804e6fd369d37a5f28441ee
#
_entry.id   eb3aad66a804e6fd369d37a5f28441ee
#
_cell.length_a   1.000
_cell.length_b   1.000
_cell.length_c   1.000
_cell.angle_alpha   90.00
_cell.angle_beta   90.00
_cell.angle_gamma   90.00
#
_symmetry.space_group_name_H-M   'P 1'
#
loop_
_entity.id
_entity.type
_entity.pdbx_description
1 polymer ?
#
loop_
_entity_poly.entity_id
_entity_poly.type
_entity_poly.pdbx_seq_one_letter_code
_entity_poly.pdbx_strand_id
1 'polypeptide(L)'
;MITNLSKVSGLFVIARNSSFAFRGKDTDPRAIASELGVRYLLQGSVRRSAGRIRINAQLLEGSTASHVWADRFEGAAEDVFDLQDRLTEYIVGAIEPSVRRAEINRARRKRPESLDAYDLYLRALPHAHANTPSETDKALHLLGRSIELEPDFVAAHGYAAWCYEQRFLRNGLDLSDKAAALRHADIALGVNSDDPQAMSMGAFVRANLTRDYEGALEVLDQALALNHNSALAFGFSALVSAHSERHERAVEHGHKALRLSPLDDPLNYHPYCALALTHFFAGSFAETVSYATLAIRANPGFSIPHAYLVAGHIGLGKPDAARVAARRLLEVSPAFSVGAYERTELFRPPLMDALTAALRTADLPE
;
A
#
# COMPACT_ATOMS: atom_id res chain seq x y z
N MET A 1 -6.68 -13.98 -15.82
CA MET A 1 -5.76 -12.83 -15.90
C MET A 1 -6.44 -11.56 -16.41
N ILE A 2 -6.96 -11.46 -17.65
CA ILE A 2 -7.63 -10.23 -18.15
C ILE A 2 -8.72 -9.75 -17.19
N THR A 3 -9.61 -10.64 -16.74
CA THR A 3 -10.67 -10.33 -15.76
C THR A 3 -10.13 -9.78 -14.45
N ASN A 4 -8.97 -10.24 -13.98
CA ASN A 4 -8.39 -9.76 -12.73
C ASN A 4 -7.65 -8.43 -12.91
N LEU A 5 -7.01 -8.24 -14.07
CA LEU A 5 -6.39 -6.95 -14.40
C LEU A 5 -7.44 -5.83 -14.59
N SER A 6 -8.63 -6.16 -15.16
CA SER A 6 -9.68 -5.16 -15.33
C SER A 6 -10.34 -4.68 -14.03
N LYS A 7 -10.02 -5.31 -12.89
CA LYS A 7 -10.47 -4.90 -11.56
C LYS A 7 -9.46 -3.98 -10.85
N VAL A 8 -8.29 -3.78 -11.44
CA VAL A 8 -7.27 -2.88 -10.88
C VAL A 8 -7.67 -1.44 -11.22
N SER A 9 -7.85 -0.60 -10.21
CA SER A 9 -8.18 0.82 -10.39
C SER A 9 -7.16 1.52 -11.28
N GLY A 10 -7.66 2.34 -12.20
CA GLY A 10 -6.82 3.11 -13.12
C GLY A 10 -6.22 2.30 -14.27
N LEU A 11 -6.54 1.00 -14.42
CA LEU A 11 -6.17 0.22 -15.59
C LEU A 11 -7.37 -0.01 -16.52
N PHE A 12 -7.30 0.56 -17.73
CA PHE A 12 -8.21 0.19 -18.81
C PHE A 12 -7.62 -1.00 -19.59
N VAL A 13 -8.26 -2.16 -19.45
CA VAL A 13 -7.77 -3.42 -20.05
C VAL A 13 -8.56 -3.74 -21.31
N ILE A 14 -7.86 -3.86 -22.43
CA ILE A 14 -8.44 -4.20 -23.73
C ILE A 14 -9.07 -5.61 -23.72
N ALA A 15 -10.21 -5.74 -24.38
CA ALA A 15 -10.95 -6.98 -24.48
C ALA A 15 -10.10 -8.11 -25.09
N ARG A 16 -10.34 -9.35 -24.60
CA ARG A 16 -9.61 -10.54 -25.04
C ARG A 16 -9.59 -10.71 -26.56
N ASN A 17 -10.71 -10.52 -27.24
CA ASN A 17 -10.80 -10.75 -28.68
C ASN A 17 -9.88 -9.83 -29.48
N SER A 18 -9.74 -8.58 -29.09
CA SER A 18 -8.85 -7.61 -29.73
C SER A 18 -7.38 -7.98 -29.53
N SER A 19 -6.99 -8.31 -28.28
CA SER A 19 -5.61 -8.72 -27.99
C SER A 19 -5.21 -10.05 -28.63
N PHE A 20 -6.15 -11.02 -28.73
CA PHE A 20 -5.90 -12.32 -29.33
C PHE A 20 -5.79 -12.28 -30.88
N ALA A 21 -6.21 -11.21 -31.54
CA ALA A 21 -5.98 -11.01 -32.97
C ALA A 21 -4.49 -10.99 -33.35
N PHE A 22 -3.62 -10.71 -32.40
CA PHE A 22 -2.15 -10.70 -32.58
C PHE A 22 -1.46 -11.99 -32.12
N ARG A 23 -2.22 -12.98 -31.63
CA ARG A 23 -1.64 -14.22 -31.11
C ARG A 23 -0.90 -14.98 -32.21
N GLY A 24 0.37 -15.33 -31.93
CA GLY A 24 1.21 -16.12 -32.85
C GLY A 24 1.75 -15.32 -34.02
N LYS A 25 1.49 -14.02 -34.11
CA LYS A 25 2.07 -13.15 -35.12
C LYS A 25 3.38 -12.55 -34.61
N ASP A 26 4.39 -12.51 -35.47
CA ASP A 26 5.66 -11.81 -35.22
C ASP A 26 5.49 -10.31 -35.58
N THR A 27 4.75 -9.60 -34.74
CA THR A 27 4.44 -8.18 -34.93
C THR A 27 5.19 -7.36 -33.89
N ASP A 28 5.77 -6.24 -34.32
CA ASP A 28 6.45 -5.29 -33.43
C ASP A 28 5.49 -4.85 -32.30
N PRO A 29 5.89 -4.96 -31.03
CA PRO A 29 5.08 -4.50 -29.90
C PRO A 29 4.60 -3.05 -30.04
N ARG A 30 5.37 -2.17 -30.65
CA ARG A 30 5.00 -0.77 -30.90
C ARG A 30 3.81 -0.65 -31.86
N ALA A 31 3.79 -1.47 -32.89
CA ALA A 31 2.67 -1.49 -33.83
C ALA A 31 1.40 -2.05 -33.15
N ILE A 32 1.51 -3.11 -32.36
CA ILE A 32 0.40 -3.66 -31.57
C ILE A 32 -0.17 -2.61 -30.62
N ALA A 33 0.70 -1.93 -29.86
CA ALA A 33 0.29 -0.92 -28.91
C ALA A 33 -0.43 0.26 -29.59
N SER A 34 0.08 0.71 -30.73
CA SER A 34 -0.54 1.78 -31.52
C SER A 34 -1.91 1.37 -32.06
N GLU A 35 -2.04 0.16 -32.62
CA GLU A 35 -3.30 -0.34 -33.19
C GLU A 35 -4.37 -0.55 -32.12
N LEU A 36 -3.98 -1.05 -30.93
CA LEU A 36 -4.88 -1.25 -29.79
C LEU A 36 -5.13 0.02 -28.99
N GLY A 37 -4.40 1.11 -29.24
CA GLY A 37 -4.50 2.35 -28.48
C GLY A 37 -4.08 2.20 -27.01
N VAL A 38 -3.13 1.29 -26.71
CA VAL A 38 -2.69 1.00 -25.35
C VAL A 38 -1.27 1.49 -25.08
N ARG A 39 -1.00 1.86 -23.82
CA ARG A 39 0.32 2.30 -23.40
C ARG A 39 1.22 1.14 -22.98
N TYR A 40 0.66 0.09 -22.45
CA TYR A 40 1.39 -1.07 -21.95
C TYR A 40 0.88 -2.36 -22.60
N LEU A 41 1.79 -3.29 -22.89
CA LEU A 41 1.51 -4.61 -23.42
C LEU A 41 1.99 -5.68 -22.45
N LEU A 42 1.09 -6.53 -21.99
CA LEU A 42 1.45 -7.76 -21.28
C LEU A 42 1.55 -8.90 -22.28
N GLN A 43 2.73 -9.47 -22.44
CA GLN A 43 3.02 -10.60 -23.29
C GLN A 43 3.47 -11.79 -22.47
N GLY A 44 3.19 -13.00 -22.97
CA GLY A 44 3.64 -14.22 -22.32
C GLY A 44 3.74 -15.40 -23.27
N SER A 45 4.56 -16.37 -22.90
CA SER A 45 4.70 -17.64 -23.57
C SER A 45 4.61 -18.80 -22.59
N VAL A 46 3.99 -19.90 -23.03
CA VAL A 46 3.83 -21.14 -22.25
C VAL A 46 4.56 -22.26 -22.99
N ARG A 47 5.45 -22.97 -22.31
CA ARG A 47 6.14 -24.16 -22.81
C ARG A 47 5.85 -25.33 -21.87
N ARG A 48 5.57 -26.48 -22.44
CA ARG A 48 5.40 -27.76 -21.72
C ARG A 48 6.52 -28.71 -22.13
N SER A 49 7.16 -29.34 -21.18
CA SER A 49 8.19 -30.35 -21.41
C SER A 49 8.31 -31.25 -20.18
N ALA A 50 8.32 -32.56 -20.41
CA ALA A 50 8.59 -33.60 -19.38
C ALA A 50 7.78 -33.41 -18.09
N GLY A 51 6.46 -33.19 -18.19
CA GLY A 51 5.58 -33.01 -17.02
C GLY A 51 5.70 -31.66 -16.31
N ARG A 52 6.51 -30.72 -16.84
CA ARG A 52 6.67 -29.36 -16.32
C ARG A 52 6.10 -28.32 -17.25
N ILE A 53 5.58 -27.25 -16.67
CA ILE A 53 5.11 -26.06 -17.40
C ILE A 53 6.06 -24.92 -17.04
N ARG A 54 6.50 -24.19 -18.07
CA ARG A 54 7.26 -22.95 -17.94
C ARG A 54 6.49 -21.83 -18.59
N ILE A 55 6.29 -20.75 -17.87
CA ILE A 55 5.60 -19.54 -18.32
C ILE A 55 6.57 -18.38 -18.18
N ASN A 56 6.79 -17.65 -19.28
CA ASN A 56 7.44 -16.36 -19.23
C ASN A 56 6.35 -15.29 -19.39
N ALA A 57 6.43 -14.22 -18.61
CA ALA A 57 5.55 -13.06 -18.72
C ALA A 57 6.41 -11.79 -18.71
N GLN A 58 6.00 -10.81 -19.52
CA GLN A 58 6.68 -9.51 -19.60
C GLN A 58 5.69 -8.39 -19.85
N LEU A 59 5.93 -7.25 -19.22
CA LEU A 59 5.21 -6.00 -19.45
C LEU A 59 6.11 -5.05 -20.22
N LEU A 60 5.64 -4.56 -21.35
CA LEU A 60 6.37 -3.65 -22.23
C LEU A 60 5.67 -2.30 -22.26
N GLU A 61 6.45 -1.22 -22.34
CA GLU A 61 5.95 0.10 -22.72
C GLU A 61 5.75 0.13 -24.22
N GLY A 62 4.52 0.39 -24.68
CA GLY A 62 4.12 0.28 -26.08
C GLY A 62 4.85 1.24 -27.01
N SER A 63 5.21 2.44 -26.56
CA SER A 63 5.88 3.43 -27.41
C SER A 63 7.35 3.13 -27.70
N THR A 64 8.03 2.48 -26.77
CA THR A 64 9.48 2.20 -26.81
C THR A 64 9.82 0.74 -26.98
N ALA A 65 8.85 -0.16 -26.73
CA ALA A 65 9.03 -1.60 -26.55
C ALA A 65 10.03 -1.96 -25.43
N SER A 66 10.30 -1.05 -24.51
CA SER A 66 11.18 -1.31 -23.36
C SER A 66 10.48 -2.15 -22.30
N HIS A 67 11.25 -3.02 -21.64
CA HIS A 67 10.73 -3.83 -20.56
C HIS A 67 10.47 -3.00 -19.30
N VAL A 68 9.22 -3.00 -18.84
CA VAL A 68 8.80 -2.42 -17.56
C VAL A 68 8.93 -3.47 -16.45
N TRP A 69 8.58 -4.73 -16.78
CA TRP A 69 8.70 -5.88 -15.90
C TRP A 69 8.80 -7.16 -16.71
N ALA A 70 9.54 -8.16 -16.21
CA ALA A 70 9.57 -9.50 -16.78
C ALA A 70 9.86 -10.51 -15.68
N ASP A 71 9.19 -11.69 -15.76
CA ASP A 71 9.42 -12.79 -14.83
C ASP A 71 9.16 -14.14 -15.49
N ARG A 72 9.62 -15.21 -14.81
CA ARG A 72 9.51 -16.57 -15.28
C ARG A 72 9.02 -17.50 -14.18
N PHE A 73 8.03 -18.33 -14.51
CA PHE A 73 7.37 -19.25 -13.60
C PHE A 73 7.54 -20.68 -14.08
N GLU A 74 7.72 -21.59 -13.14
CA GLU A 74 7.79 -23.02 -13.40
C GLU A 74 6.91 -23.79 -12.39
N GLY A 75 6.24 -24.84 -12.87
CA GLY A 75 5.39 -25.69 -12.03
C GLY A 75 5.20 -27.09 -12.65
N ALA A 76 4.64 -28.00 -11.86
CA ALA A 76 4.23 -29.30 -12.34
C ALA A 76 2.99 -29.19 -13.24
N ALA A 77 2.90 -30.03 -14.27
CA ALA A 77 1.77 -30.03 -15.21
C ALA A 77 0.49 -30.63 -14.60
N GLU A 78 0.61 -31.34 -13.49
CA GLU A 78 -0.51 -31.97 -12.78
C GLU A 78 -1.34 -30.94 -11.99
N ASP A 79 -0.74 -29.82 -11.58
CA ASP A 79 -1.37 -28.76 -10.77
C ASP A 79 -1.71 -27.52 -11.61
N VAL A 80 -2.21 -27.69 -12.84
CA VAL A 80 -2.42 -26.57 -13.80
C VAL A 80 -3.33 -25.48 -13.25
N PHE A 81 -4.38 -25.82 -12.53
CA PHE A 81 -5.34 -24.83 -11.99
C PHE A 81 -4.73 -24.05 -10.84
N ASP A 82 -4.11 -24.70 -9.88
CA ASP A 82 -3.42 -24.04 -8.77
C ASP A 82 -2.24 -23.18 -9.26
N LEU A 83 -1.51 -23.66 -10.26
CA LEU A 83 -0.44 -22.88 -10.90
C LEU A 83 -1.01 -21.65 -11.60
N GLN A 84 -2.15 -21.78 -12.30
CA GLN A 84 -2.82 -20.67 -12.97
C GLN A 84 -3.29 -19.61 -12.00
N ASP A 85 -3.88 -19.99 -10.86
CA ASP A 85 -4.40 -19.05 -9.86
C ASP A 85 -3.26 -18.31 -9.18
N ARG A 86 -2.24 -19.02 -8.69
CA ARG A 86 -1.03 -18.41 -8.10
C ARG A 86 -0.31 -17.49 -9.06
N LEU A 87 -0.18 -17.91 -10.32
CA LEU A 87 0.42 -17.11 -11.38
C LEU A 87 -0.38 -15.84 -11.65
N THR A 88 -1.71 -15.95 -11.67
CA THR A 88 -2.58 -14.80 -11.91
C THR A 88 -2.48 -13.79 -10.76
N GLU A 89 -2.53 -14.24 -9.52
CA GLU A 89 -2.33 -13.39 -8.35
C GLU A 89 -0.97 -12.68 -8.40
N TYR A 90 0.10 -13.42 -8.65
CA TYR A 90 1.44 -12.87 -8.71
C TYR A 90 1.62 -11.84 -9.83
N ILE A 91 1.18 -12.18 -11.06
CA ILE A 91 1.33 -11.26 -12.20
C ILE A 91 0.50 -9.99 -11.98
N VAL A 92 -0.74 -10.10 -11.51
CA VAL A 92 -1.58 -8.92 -11.21
C VAL A 92 -0.94 -8.06 -10.13
N GLY A 93 -0.44 -8.68 -9.06
CA GLY A 93 0.26 -7.99 -7.98
C GLY A 93 1.58 -7.32 -8.40
N ALA A 94 2.28 -7.86 -9.41
CA ALA A 94 3.51 -7.27 -9.93
C ALA A 94 3.25 -6.17 -10.98
N ILE A 95 2.17 -6.28 -11.76
CA ILE A 95 1.85 -5.32 -12.84
C ILE A 95 1.46 -3.96 -12.26
N GLU A 96 0.57 -3.90 -11.27
CA GLU A 96 0.10 -2.63 -10.72
C GLU A 96 1.24 -1.73 -10.20
N PRO A 97 2.14 -2.19 -9.32
CA PRO A 97 3.28 -1.38 -8.88
C PRO A 97 4.23 -1.00 -10.02
N SER A 98 4.41 -1.90 -10.99
CA SER A 98 5.31 -1.68 -12.13
C SER A 98 4.76 -0.62 -13.08
N VAL A 99 3.47 -0.65 -13.42
CA VAL A 99 2.79 0.38 -14.21
C VAL A 99 2.81 1.71 -13.46
N ARG A 100 2.44 1.72 -12.19
CA ARG A 100 2.47 2.93 -11.36
C ARG A 100 3.86 3.58 -11.33
N ARG A 101 4.92 2.79 -11.17
CA ARG A 101 6.32 3.27 -11.22
C ARG A 101 6.67 3.86 -12.59
N ALA A 102 6.26 3.21 -13.68
CA ALA A 102 6.49 3.70 -15.04
C ALA A 102 5.75 5.02 -15.31
N GLU A 103 4.48 5.12 -14.86
CA GLU A 103 3.68 6.35 -14.97
C GLU A 103 4.24 7.50 -14.14
N ILE A 104 4.70 7.26 -12.91
CA ILE A 104 5.40 8.25 -12.08
C ILE A 104 6.64 8.76 -12.81
N ASN A 105 7.46 7.88 -13.38
CA ASN A 105 8.65 8.26 -14.12
C ASN A 105 8.31 9.06 -15.39
N ARG A 106 7.22 8.72 -16.06
CA ARG A 106 6.70 9.47 -17.21
C ARG A 106 6.25 10.87 -16.80
N ALA A 107 5.42 10.98 -15.75
CA ALA A 107 4.94 12.26 -15.24
C ALA A 107 6.10 13.19 -14.83
N ARG A 108 7.16 12.64 -14.20
CA ARG A 108 8.36 13.41 -13.84
C ARG A 108 9.09 14.04 -15.02
N ARG A 109 9.00 13.44 -16.21
CA ARG A 109 9.65 13.94 -17.44
C ARG A 109 8.83 15.00 -18.17
N LYS A 110 7.54 15.16 -17.88
CA LYS A 110 6.68 16.19 -18.46
C LYS A 110 7.10 17.58 -17.97
N ARG A 111 6.92 18.59 -18.83
CA ARG A 111 7.16 19.99 -18.45
C ARG A 111 6.10 20.46 -17.44
N PRO A 112 6.43 21.38 -16.52
CA PRO A 112 5.48 21.85 -15.51
C PRO A 112 4.20 22.44 -16.09
N GLU A 113 4.28 23.09 -17.25
CA GLU A 113 3.16 23.75 -17.93
C GLU A 113 2.21 22.76 -18.63
N SER A 114 2.63 21.50 -18.79
CA SER A 114 1.87 20.46 -19.49
C SER A 114 1.32 19.38 -18.56
N LEU A 115 1.29 19.63 -17.24
CA LEU A 115 0.79 18.68 -16.25
C LEU A 115 -0.73 18.78 -16.15
N ASP A 116 -1.39 17.63 -16.27
CA ASP A 116 -2.79 17.44 -15.92
C ASP A 116 -2.96 17.01 -14.45
N ALA A 117 -4.20 16.88 -14.00
CA ALA A 117 -4.52 16.45 -12.63
C ALA A 117 -3.88 15.10 -12.29
N TYR A 118 -3.93 14.15 -13.21
CA TYR A 118 -3.35 12.83 -13.05
C TYR A 118 -1.81 12.86 -12.95
N ASP A 119 -1.14 13.69 -13.73
CA ASP A 119 0.33 13.85 -13.62
C ASP A 119 0.75 14.43 -12.27
N LEU A 120 0.00 15.40 -11.75
CA LEU A 120 0.25 16.00 -10.43
C LEU A 120 0.03 14.98 -9.32
N TYR A 121 -1.05 14.21 -9.39
CA TYR A 121 -1.30 13.08 -8.50
C TYR A 121 -0.13 12.07 -8.53
N LEU A 122 0.31 11.63 -9.72
CA LEU A 122 1.43 10.69 -9.83
C LEU A 122 2.73 11.26 -9.26
N ARG A 123 3.00 12.55 -9.43
CA ARG A 123 4.17 13.21 -8.83
C ARG A 123 4.08 13.29 -7.32
N ALA A 124 2.88 13.37 -6.75
CA ALA A 124 2.67 13.40 -5.30
C ALA A 124 2.97 12.04 -4.63
N LEU A 125 2.73 10.92 -5.31
CA LEU A 125 2.83 9.59 -4.70
C LEU A 125 4.19 9.28 -4.03
N PRO A 126 5.35 9.51 -4.66
CA PRO A 126 6.65 9.27 -4.01
C PRO A 126 6.85 10.10 -2.75
N HIS A 127 6.34 11.33 -2.74
CA HIS A 127 6.40 12.23 -1.58
C HIS A 127 5.47 11.73 -0.47
N ALA A 128 4.25 11.33 -0.80
CA ALA A 128 3.32 10.73 0.16
C ALA A 128 3.89 9.45 0.78
N HIS A 129 4.48 8.56 -0.04
CA HIS A 129 5.05 7.29 0.42
C HIS A 129 6.33 7.45 1.27
N ALA A 130 7.05 8.57 1.17
CA ALA A 130 8.25 8.82 1.97
C ALA A 130 7.95 8.98 3.48
N ASN A 131 6.72 9.37 3.83
CA ASN A 131 6.23 9.48 5.22
C ASN A 131 7.07 10.39 6.14
N THR A 132 7.77 11.38 5.61
CA THR A 132 8.45 12.41 6.40
C THR A 132 7.67 13.72 6.35
N PRO A 133 7.72 14.60 7.38
CA PRO A 133 6.95 15.84 7.40
C PRO A 133 7.14 16.70 6.16
N SER A 134 8.39 16.97 5.74
CA SER A 134 8.68 17.79 4.56
C SER A 134 8.18 17.17 3.25
N GLU A 135 8.22 15.86 3.12
CA GLU A 135 7.70 15.17 1.93
C GLU A 135 6.17 15.14 1.94
N THR A 136 5.54 14.97 3.09
CA THR A 136 4.09 15.07 3.24
C THR A 136 3.55 16.43 2.80
N ASP A 137 4.23 17.53 3.14
CA ASP A 137 3.85 18.88 2.70
C ASP A 137 3.97 19.04 1.18
N LYS A 138 5.02 18.48 0.55
CA LYS A 138 5.16 18.46 -0.91
C LYS A 138 4.05 17.64 -1.58
N ALA A 139 3.70 16.49 -1.00
CA ALA A 139 2.60 15.66 -1.48
C ALA A 139 1.28 16.43 -1.44
N LEU A 140 0.95 17.06 -0.31
CA LEU A 140 -0.26 17.85 -0.12
C LEU A 140 -0.34 19.04 -1.09
N HIS A 141 0.79 19.72 -1.36
CA HIS A 141 0.81 20.79 -2.36
C HIS A 141 0.47 20.27 -3.77
N LEU A 142 1.05 19.14 -4.20
CA LEU A 142 0.79 18.56 -5.50
C LEU A 142 -0.63 18.01 -5.62
N LEU A 143 -1.12 17.34 -4.56
CA LEU A 143 -2.50 16.82 -4.50
C LEU A 143 -3.52 17.96 -4.50
N GLY A 144 -3.26 19.06 -3.78
CA GLY A 144 -4.11 20.24 -3.79
C GLY A 144 -4.27 20.80 -5.21
N ARG A 145 -3.17 20.97 -5.92
CA ARG A 145 -3.19 21.40 -7.33
C ARG A 145 -3.89 20.41 -8.26
N SER A 146 -3.74 19.09 -8.01
CA SER A 146 -4.47 18.06 -8.76
C SER A 146 -5.97 18.21 -8.58
N ILE A 147 -6.43 18.40 -7.35
CA ILE A 147 -7.83 18.58 -6.97
C ILE A 147 -8.38 19.93 -7.49
N GLU A 148 -7.57 20.98 -7.53
CA GLU A 148 -7.96 22.27 -8.15
C GLU A 148 -8.28 22.12 -9.65
N LEU A 149 -7.50 21.28 -10.38
CA LEU A 149 -7.75 20.99 -11.79
C LEU A 149 -8.92 20.04 -12.01
N GLU A 150 -9.12 19.07 -11.14
CA GLU A 150 -10.15 18.04 -11.23
C GLU A 150 -10.74 17.77 -9.84
N PRO A 151 -11.78 18.56 -9.42
CA PRO A 151 -12.33 18.47 -8.06
C PRO A 151 -12.95 17.12 -7.70
N ASP A 152 -13.36 16.32 -8.68
CA ASP A 152 -13.97 15.01 -8.48
C ASP A 152 -12.96 13.86 -8.57
N PHE A 153 -11.65 14.16 -8.60
CA PHE A 153 -10.61 13.13 -8.70
C PHE A 153 -10.44 12.38 -7.35
N VAL A 154 -11.25 11.35 -7.13
CA VAL A 154 -11.36 10.61 -5.86
C VAL A 154 -10.03 10.01 -5.39
N ALA A 155 -9.15 9.55 -6.30
CA ALA A 155 -7.84 9.03 -5.94
C ALA A 155 -6.94 10.10 -5.31
N ALA A 156 -6.97 11.33 -5.81
CA ALA A 156 -6.23 12.46 -5.22
C ALA A 156 -6.80 12.81 -3.83
N HIS A 157 -8.11 12.77 -3.65
CA HIS A 157 -8.75 12.96 -2.35
C HIS A 157 -8.36 11.86 -1.35
N GLY A 158 -8.32 10.60 -1.76
CA GLY A 158 -7.88 9.48 -0.91
C GLY A 158 -6.46 9.69 -0.38
N TYR A 159 -5.52 10.06 -1.26
CA TYR A 159 -4.15 10.37 -0.84
C TYR A 159 -4.03 11.66 -0.03
N ALA A 160 -4.82 12.68 -0.31
CA ALA A 160 -4.85 13.90 0.50
C ALA A 160 -5.35 13.60 1.92
N ALA A 161 -6.43 12.82 2.04
CA ALA A 161 -6.95 12.36 3.33
C ALA A 161 -5.86 11.66 4.14
N TRP A 162 -5.16 10.72 3.51
CA TRP A 162 -4.09 9.98 4.16
C TRP A 162 -2.89 10.86 4.55
N CYS A 163 -2.46 11.80 3.70
CA CYS A 163 -1.38 12.73 4.02
C CYS A 163 -1.74 13.65 5.20
N TYR A 164 -2.96 14.17 5.25
CA TYR A 164 -3.43 14.98 6.39
C TYR A 164 -3.54 14.15 7.68
N GLU A 165 -4.02 12.90 7.60
CA GLU A 165 -4.06 11.98 8.74
C GLU A 165 -2.65 11.71 9.28
N GLN A 166 -1.68 11.42 8.40
CA GLN A 166 -0.29 11.20 8.79
C GLN A 166 0.31 12.45 9.46
N ARG A 167 -0.01 13.66 8.95
CA ARG A 167 0.45 14.91 9.52
C ARG A 167 -0.21 15.17 10.89
N PHE A 168 -1.52 14.95 11.02
CA PHE A 168 -2.23 15.02 12.28
C PHE A 168 -1.59 14.12 13.35
N LEU A 169 -1.47 12.82 13.06
CA LEU A 169 -1.03 11.83 14.05
C LEU A 169 0.43 11.98 14.50
N ARG A 170 1.29 12.59 13.66
CA ARG A 170 2.73 12.62 13.89
C ARG A 170 3.32 14.02 14.04
N ASN A 171 2.54 15.06 13.86
CA ASN A 171 3.02 16.45 13.88
C ASN A 171 2.20 17.37 14.80
N GLY A 172 1.85 16.87 15.98
CA GLY A 172 1.29 17.70 17.05
C GLY A 172 -0.23 17.66 17.21
N LEU A 173 -0.95 16.77 16.53
CA LEU A 173 -2.40 16.58 16.65
C LEU A 173 -3.21 17.84 16.30
N ASP A 174 -2.83 18.56 15.23
CA ASP A 174 -3.54 19.75 14.76
C ASP A 174 -4.95 19.39 14.26
N LEU A 175 -5.96 19.94 14.91
CA LEU A 175 -7.38 19.68 14.58
C LEU A 175 -7.77 20.15 13.17
N SER A 176 -7.05 21.11 12.60
CA SER A 176 -7.27 21.52 11.20
C SER A 176 -6.89 20.42 10.22
N ASP A 177 -5.81 19.69 10.48
CA ASP A 177 -5.39 18.53 9.70
C ASP A 177 -6.38 17.38 9.85
N LYS A 178 -6.87 17.11 11.08
CA LYS A 178 -7.93 16.12 11.31
C LYS A 178 -9.19 16.45 10.50
N ALA A 179 -9.62 17.70 10.53
CA ALA A 179 -10.80 18.14 9.78
C ALA A 179 -10.58 18.03 8.25
N ALA A 180 -9.39 18.38 7.76
CA ALA A 180 -9.05 18.23 6.34
C ALA A 180 -9.02 16.75 5.94
N ALA A 181 -8.39 15.89 6.72
CA ALA A 181 -8.34 14.44 6.47
C ALA A 181 -9.75 13.85 6.33
N LEU A 182 -10.63 14.15 7.27
CA LEU A 182 -12.01 13.64 7.24
C LEU A 182 -12.82 14.16 6.04
N ARG A 183 -12.70 15.46 5.70
CA ARG A 183 -13.37 16.01 4.49
C ARG A 183 -12.94 15.28 3.22
N HIS A 184 -11.64 15.07 3.04
CA HIS A 184 -11.11 14.35 1.88
C HIS A 184 -11.48 12.86 1.90
N ALA A 185 -11.49 12.24 3.08
CA ALA A 185 -11.94 10.85 3.23
C ALA A 185 -13.42 10.70 2.85
N ASP A 186 -14.29 11.63 3.25
CA ASP A 186 -15.72 11.60 2.92
C ASP A 186 -15.95 11.72 1.40
N ILE A 187 -15.14 12.50 0.69
CA ILE A 187 -15.19 12.58 -0.78
C ILE A 187 -14.71 11.26 -1.41
N ALA A 188 -13.61 10.69 -0.91
CA ALA A 188 -13.09 9.41 -1.38
C ALA A 188 -14.07 8.23 -1.16
N LEU A 189 -14.91 8.33 -0.13
CA LEU A 189 -15.96 7.37 0.24
C LEU A 189 -17.33 7.67 -0.37
N GLY A 190 -17.46 8.71 -1.19
CA GLY A 190 -18.74 9.18 -1.74
C GLY A 190 -19.63 8.05 -2.27
N VAL A 191 -20.95 8.27 -2.24
CA VAL A 191 -22.02 7.25 -2.44
C VAL A 191 -21.88 6.44 -3.75
N ASN A 192 -21.15 6.95 -4.73
CA ASN A 192 -20.92 6.29 -6.01
C ASN A 192 -19.41 6.02 -6.27
N SER A 193 -18.59 5.97 -5.23
CA SER A 193 -17.19 5.65 -5.41
C SER A 193 -17.04 4.19 -5.83
N ASP A 194 -16.54 3.97 -7.03
CA ASP A 194 -16.17 2.68 -7.60
C ASP A 194 -14.65 2.48 -7.68
N ASP A 195 -13.89 3.39 -7.06
CA ASP A 195 -12.43 3.28 -6.93
C ASP A 195 -12.04 2.58 -5.62
N PRO A 196 -11.67 1.28 -5.67
CA PRO A 196 -11.32 0.52 -4.47
C PRO A 196 -10.12 1.09 -3.72
N GLN A 197 -9.21 1.80 -4.39
CA GLN A 197 -8.04 2.41 -3.77
C GLN A 197 -8.46 3.63 -2.94
N ALA A 198 -9.25 4.53 -3.52
CA ALA A 198 -9.77 5.71 -2.82
C ALA A 198 -10.65 5.31 -1.63
N MET A 199 -11.55 4.33 -1.83
CA MET A 199 -12.37 3.76 -0.76
C MET A 199 -11.51 3.21 0.38
N SER A 200 -10.47 2.44 0.06
CA SER A 200 -9.58 1.85 1.08
C SER A 200 -8.85 2.92 1.90
N MET A 201 -8.38 3.98 1.25
CA MET A 201 -7.72 5.10 1.93
C MET A 201 -8.69 5.87 2.82
N GLY A 202 -9.87 6.21 2.32
CA GLY A 202 -10.90 6.89 3.09
C GLY A 202 -11.34 6.11 4.32
N ALA A 203 -11.57 4.81 4.16
CA ALA A 203 -11.93 3.90 5.25
C ALA A 203 -10.83 3.83 6.32
N PHE A 204 -9.57 3.68 5.92
CA PHE A 204 -8.43 3.65 6.82
C PHE A 204 -8.29 4.95 7.62
N VAL A 205 -8.40 6.10 6.95
CA VAL A 205 -8.35 7.42 7.60
C VAL A 205 -9.49 7.58 8.61
N ARG A 206 -10.71 7.20 8.25
CA ARG A 206 -11.85 7.25 9.19
C ARG A 206 -11.63 6.35 10.40
N ALA A 207 -11.17 5.10 10.20
CA ALA A 207 -10.85 4.20 11.31
C ALA A 207 -9.90 4.85 12.31
N ASN A 208 -8.81 5.43 11.84
CA ASN A 208 -7.77 6.02 12.70
C ASN A 208 -8.23 7.31 13.40
N LEU A 209 -9.05 8.14 12.75
CA LEU A 209 -9.44 9.45 13.28
C LEU A 209 -10.75 9.45 14.06
N THR A 210 -11.63 8.47 13.83
CA THR A 210 -12.95 8.39 14.48
C THR A 210 -13.12 7.12 15.33
N ARG A 211 -12.22 6.14 15.19
CA ARG A 211 -12.32 4.81 15.82
C ARG A 211 -13.53 3.99 15.36
N ASP A 212 -14.12 4.37 14.26
CA ASP A 212 -15.15 3.57 13.59
C ASP A 212 -14.50 2.42 12.81
N TYR A 213 -13.96 1.45 13.56
CA TYR A 213 -13.27 0.30 12.96
C TYR A 213 -14.25 -0.61 12.21
N GLU A 214 -15.47 -0.77 12.73
CA GLU A 214 -16.48 -1.64 12.12
C GLU A 214 -16.91 -1.10 10.75
N GLY A 215 -17.33 0.18 10.69
CA GLY A 215 -17.70 0.81 9.43
C GLY A 215 -16.54 0.85 8.42
N ALA A 216 -15.31 1.05 8.91
CA ALA A 216 -14.14 1.02 8.04
C ALA A 216 -13.88 -0.39 7.47
N LEU A 217 -14.04 -1.46 8.27
CA LEU A 217 -13.87 -2.83 7.80
C LEU A 217 -14.95 -3.21 6.78
N GLU A 218 -16.19 -2.76 6.95
CA GLU A 218 -17.27 -2.96 5.97
C GLU A 218 -16.92 -2.31 4.61
N VAL A 219 -16.40 -1.07 4.62
CA VAL A 219 -15.97 -0.40 3.39
C VAL A 219 -14.77 -1.10 2.76
N LEU A 220 -13.81 -1.57 3.56
CA LEU A 220 -12.66 -2.33 3.07
C LEU A 220 -13.10 -3.66 2.44
N ASP A 221 -14.12 -4.33 2.97
CA ASP A 221 -14.70 -5.52 2.37
C ASP A 221 -15.39 -5.22 1.03
N GLN A 222 -16.08 -4.07 0.92
CA GLN A 222 -16.64 -3.61 -0.35
C GLN A 222 -15.53 -3.31 -1.37
N ALA A 223 -14.47 -2.63 -0.98
CA ALA A 223 -13.31 -2.38 -1.85
C ALA A 223 -12.64 -3.69 -2.31
N LEU A 224 -12.54 -4.69 -1.44
CA LEU A 224 -12.04 -6.03 -1.77
C LEU A 224 -12.99 -6.82 -2.67
N ALA A 225 -14.30 -6.60 -2.58
CA ALA A 225 -15.27 -7.19 -3.51
C ALA A 225 -15.11 -6.61 -4.92
N LEU A 226 -14.81 -5.31 -5.04
CA LEU A 226 -14.51 -4.65 -6.32
C LEU A 226 -13.15 -5.12 -6.87
N ASN A 227 -12.12 -5.16 -6.04
CA ASN A 227 -10.77 -5.61 -6.42
C ASN A 227 -10.18 -6.58 -5.38
N HIS A 228 -10.43 -7.87 -5.55
CA HIS A 228 -9.93 -8.94 -4.66
C HIS A 228 -8.41 -9.17 -4.73
N ASN A 229 -7.68 -8.43 -5.57
CA ASN A 229 -6.22 -8.47 -5.67
C ASN A 229 -5.56 -7.16 -5.16
N SER A 230 -6.30 -6.31 -4.46
CA SER A 230 -5.76 -5.08 -3.89
C SER A 230 -4.89 -5.37 -2.66
N ALA A 231 -3.56 -5.34 -2.83
CA ALA A 231 -2.61 -5.45 -1.72
C ALA A 231 -2.83 -4.33 -0.69
N LEU A 232 -3.14 -3.10 -1.15
CA LEU A 232 -3.41 -1.94 -0.29
C LEU A 232 -4.63 -2.17 0.60
N ALA A 233 -5.76 -2.61 0.02
CA ALA A 233 -6.98 -2.86 0.77
C ALA A 233 -6.79 -3.96 1.82
N PHE A 234 -6.10 -5.05 1.48
CA PHE A 234 -5.73 -6.09 2.44
C PHE A 234 -4.80 -5.56 3.53
N GLY A 235 -3.80 -4.74 3.18
CA GLY A 235 -2.87 -4.12 4.14
C GLY A 235 -3.58 -3.22 5.14
N PHE A 236 -4.48 -2.37 4.67
CA PHE A 236 -5.30 -1.51 5.54
C PHE A 236 -6.30 -2.31 6.37
N SER A 237 -6.96 -3.33 5.78
CA SER A 237 -7.83 -4.21 6.54
C SER A 237 -7.09 -4.97 7.63
N ALA A 238 -5.85 -5.42 7.37
CA ALA A 238 -5.00 -6.03 8.39
C ALA A 238 -4.71 -5.05 9.54
N LEU A 239 -4.36 -3.80 9.21
CA LEU A 239 -4.00 -2.81 10.22
C LEU A 239 -5.20 -2.37 11.06
N VAL A 240 -6.37 -2.09 10.43
CA VAL A 240 -7.62 -1.76 11.13
C VAL A 240 -8.07 -2.94 12.01
N SER A 241 -7.90 -4.18 11.53
CA SER A 241 -8.19 -5.38 12.30
C SER A 241 -7.27 -5.52 13.52
N ALA A 242 -5.98 -5.22 13.38
CA ALA A 242 -5.04 -5.19 14.50
C ALA A 242 -5.42 -4.11 15.54
N HIS A 243 -5.83 -2.92 15.09
CA HIS A 243 -6.27 -1.81 15.96
C HIS A 243 -7.55 -2.15 16.75
N SER A 244 -8.40 -3.04 16.21
CA SER A 244 -9.71 -3.42 16.77
C SER A 244 -9.72 -4.81 17.40
N GLU A 245 -8.56 -5.41 17.68
CA GLU A 245 -8.40 -6.73 18.34
C GLU A 245 -8.92 -7.93 17.52
N ARG A 246 -9.06 -7.79 16.19
CA ARG A 246 -9.45 -8.88 15.29
C ARG A 246 -8.21 -9.61 14.78
N HIS A 247 -7.51 -10.29 15.69
CA HIS A 247 -6.17 -10.85 15.46
C HIS A 247 -6.09 -11.83 14.30
N GLU A 248 -7.04 -12.75 14.16
CA GLU A 248 -7.06 -13.75 13.09
C GLU A 248 -7.13 -13.07 11.72
N ARG A 249 -8.06 -12.11 11.55
CA ARG A 249 -8.21 -11.34 10.32
C ARG A 249 -6.97 -10.50 10.04
N ALA A 250 -6.36 -9.89 11.04
CA ALA A 250 -5.14 -9.10 10.88
C ALA A 250 -3.98 -9.94 10.31
N VAL A 251 -3.81 -11.17 10.81
CA VAL A 251 -2.78 -12.10 10.32
C VAL A 251 -3.09 -12.59 8.90
N GLU A 252 -4.32 -13.04 8.64
CA GLU A 252 -4.75 -13.54 7.33
C GLU A 252 -4.58 -12.48 6.24
N HIS A 253 -5.15 -11.27 6.48
CA HIS A 253 -5.11 -10.18 5.52
C HIS A 253 -3.70 -9.60 5.38
N GLY A 254 -2.90 -9.54 6.45
CA GLY A 254 -1.50 -9.13 6.40
C GLY A 254 -0.67 -10.02 5.49
N HIS A 255 -0.78 -11.33 5.64
CA HIS A 255 -0.09 -12.29 4.77
C HIS A 255 -0.63 -12.25 3.33
N LYS A 256 -1.94 -12.03 3.13
CA LYS A 256 -2.51 -11.90 1.79
C LYS A 256 -1.99 -10.66 1.08
N ALA A 257 -1.90 -9.51 1.78
CA ALA A 257 -1.32 -8.28 1.24
C ALA A 257 0.12 -8.49 0.75
N LEU A 258 0.96 -9.14 1.57
CA LEU A 258 2.36 -9.42 1.21
C LEU A 258 2.49 -10.38 0.02
N ARG A 259 1.61 -11.36 -0.10
CA ARG A 259 1.59 -12.24 -1.28
C ARG A 259 1.19 -11.51 -2.56
N LEU A 260 0.25 -10.56 -2.46
CA LEU A 260 -0.23 -9.78 -3.59
C LEU A 260 0.74 -8.67 -4.02
N SER A 261 1.68 -8.27 -3.16
CA SER A 261 2.72 -7.26 -3.47
C SER A 261 4.12 -7.84 -3.23
N PRO A 262 4.58 -8.78 -4.07
CA PRO A 262 5.85 -9.51 -3.88
C PRO A 262 7.09 -8.68 -4.19
N LEU A 263 6.94 -7.53 -4.86
CA LEU A 263 8.02 -6.60 -5.18
C LEU A 263 8.20 -5.60 -4.02
N ASP A 264 9.34 -4.87 -4.04
CA ASP A 264 9.61 -3.77 -3.10
C ASP A 264 8.58 -2.64 -3.27
N ASP A 265 7.39 -2.84 -2.71
CA ASP A 265 6.33 -1.84 -2.66
C ASP A 265 6.53 -1.00 -1.39
N PRO A 266 6.65 0.34 -1.51
CA PRO A 266 6.83 1.21 -0.36
C PRO A 266 5.64 1.18 0.62
N LEU A 267 4.49 0.61 0.23
CA LEU A 267 3.31 0.47 1.08
C LEU A 267 3.27 -0.85 1.88
N ASN A 268 4.22 -1.78 1.64
CA ASN A 268 4.31 -3.05 2.37
C ASN A 268 4.60 -2.89 3.86
N TYR A 269 4.99 -1.70 4.33
CA TYR A 269 5.12 -1.47 5.77
C TYR A 269 3.79 -1.59 6.52
N HIS A 270 2.64 -1.32 5.90
CA HIS A 270 1.33 -1.46 6.54
C HIS A 270 1.02 -2.90 7.00
N PRO A 271 1.06 -3.92 6.12
CA PRO A 271 0.86 -5.29 6.56
C PRO A 271 1.94 -5.76 7.55
N TYR A 272 3.19 -5.33 7.42
CA TYR A 272 4.22 -5.64 8.41
C TYR A 272 3.92 -5.00 9.77
N CYS A 273 3.42 -3.76 9.82
CA CYS A 273 2.98 -3.12 11.05
C CYS A 273 1.81 -3.85 11.70
N ALA A 274 0.82 -4.28 10.90
CA ALA A 274 -0.31 -5.06 11.39
C ALA A 274 0.13 -6.36 12.04
N LEU A 275 1.02 -7.11 11.38
CA LEU A 275 1.58 -8.35 11.90
C LEU A 275 2.42 -8.10 13.17
N ALA A 276 3.30 -7.08 13.16
CA ALA A 276 4.09 -6.74 14.34
C ALA A 276 3.22 -6.42 15.55
N LEU A 277 2.19 -5.60 15.38
CA LEU A 277 1.26 -5.20 16.43
C LEU A 277 0.46 -6.40 16.95
N THR A 278 -0.09 -7.22 16.05
CA THR A 278 -0.87 -8.41 16.40
C THR A 278 -0.03 -9.40 17.22
N HIS A 279 1.23 -9.65 16.79
CA HIS A 279 2.13 -10.54 17.52
C HIS A 279 2.58 -9.96 18.88
N PHE A 280 2.70 -8.64 18.99
CA PHE A 280 2.98 -8.00 20.27
C PHE A 280 1.88 -8.31 21.30
N PHE A 281 0.62 -8.14 20.92
CA PHE A 281 -0.51 -8.43 21.80
C PHE A 281 -0.71 -9.94 22.10
N ALA A 282 -0.27 -10.79 21.18
CA ALA A 282 -0.24 -12.23 21.40
C ALA A 282 0.93 -12.70 22.30
N GLY A 283 1.81 -11.78 22.75
CA GLY A 283 3.02 -12.13 23.51
C GLY A 283 4.13 -12.77 22.67
N SER A 284 3.99 -12.81 21.35
CA SER A 284 4.95 -13.37 20.40
C SER A 284 6.00 -12.30 20.03
N PHE A 285 6.82 -11.92 21.01
CA PHE A 285 7.72 -10.78 20.89
C PHE A 285 8.85 -10.97 19.86
N ALA A 286 9.27 -12.21 19.58
CA ALA A 286 10.27 -12.48 18.55
C ALA A 286 9.72 -12.15 17.16
N GLU A 287 8.50 -12.53 16.87
CA GLU A 287 7.76 -12.21 15.66
C GLU A 287 7.49 -10.71 15.56
N THR A 288 7.15 -10.05 16.67
CA THR A 288 7.02 -8.58 16.75
C THR A 288 8.30 -7.90 16.25
N VAL A 289 9.46 -8.29 16.79
CA VAL A 289 10.77 -7.74 16.38
C VAL A 289 11.05 -8.01 14.91
N SER A 290 10.74 -9.21 14.43
CA SER A 290 10.93 -9.60 13.03
C SER A 290 10.11 -8.72 12.09
N TYR A 291 8.79 -8.64 12.31
CA TYR A 291 7.90 -7.85 11.44
C TYR A 291 8.13 -6.34 11.56
N ALA A 292 8.42 -5.81 12.76
CA ALA A 292 8.77 -4.41 12.91
C ALA A 292 10.05 -4.07 12.13
N THR A 293 11.04 -4.96 12.12
CA THR A 293 12.27 -4.79 11.33
C THR A 293 11.98 -4.78 9.83
N LEU A 294 11.07 -5.65 9.35
CA LEU A 294 10.64 -5.67 7.94
C LEU A 294 9.87 -4.40 7.58
N ALA A 295 9.01 -3.89 8.47
CA ALA A 295 8.30 -2.62 8.27
C ALA A 295 9.27 -1.44 8.14
N ILE A 296 10.30 -1.36 9.01
CA ILE A 296 11.35 -0.34 8.95
C ILE A 296 12.14 -0.43 7.63
N ARG A 297 12.45 -1.64 7.16
CA ARG A 297 13.12 -1.80 5.85
C ARG A 297 12.25 -1.35 4.69
N ALA A 298 10.96 -1.64 4.73
CA ALA A 298 10.03 -1.22 3.68
C ALA A 298 9.84 0.30 3.65
N ASN A 299 9.81 0.96 4.82
CA ASN A 299 9.72 2.41 4.93
C ASN A 299 10.55 2.96 6.11
N PRO A 300 11.82 3.32 5.87
CA PRO A 300 12.70 3.82 6.93
C PRO A 300 12.28 5.16 7.55
N GLY A 301 11.48 5.97 6.84
CA GLY A 301 10.97 7.28 7.30
C GLY A 301 9.76 7.17 8.22
N PHE A 302 9.13 6.01 8.31
CA PHE A 302 7.94 5.81 9.12
C PHE A 302 8.30 5.45 10.57
N SER A 303 7.93 6.29 11.53
CA SER A 303 8.37 6.18 12.93
C SER A 303 7.71 5.04 13.71
N ILE A 304 6.45 4.70 13.42
CA ILE A 304 5.64 3.77 14.21
C ILE A 304 6.23 2.37 14.38
N PRO A 305 6.78 1.70 13.34
CA PRO A 305 7.37 0.37 13.53
C PRO A 305 8.61 0.38 14.43
N HIS A 306 9.28 1.52 14.60
CA HIS A 306 10.34 1.64 15.60
C HIS A 306 9.78 1.52 17.02
N ALA A 307 8.59 2.08 17.31
CA ALA A 307 7.92 1.90 18.60
C ALA A 307 7.56 0.42 18.85
N TYR A 308 7.09 -0.29 17.83
CA TYR A 308 6.83 -1.73 17.94
C TYR A 308 8.12 -2.54 18.17
N LEU A 309 9.22 -2.14 17.54
CA LEU A 309 10.54 -2.75 17.75
C LEU A 309 11.02 -2.57 19.19
N VAL A 310 10.86 -1.36 19.77
CA VAL A 310 11.13 -1.07 21.18
C VAL A 310 10.31 -1.98 22.08
N ALA A 311 9.00 -2.02 21.90
CA ALA A 311 8.10 -2.82 22.71
C ALA A 311 8.39 -4.33 22.61
N GLY A 312 8.69 -4.82 21.39
CA GLY A 312 9.10 -6.21 21.18
C GLY A 312 10.38 -6.57 21.93
N HIS A 313 11.38 -5.70 21.93
CA HIS A 313 12.61 -5.92 22.71
C HIS A 313 12.39 -5.88 24.23
N ILE A 314 11.51 -5.01 24.72
CA ILE A 314 11.11 -5.02 26.14
C ILE A 314 10.43 -6.35 26.49
N GLY A 315 9.48 -6.81 25.68
CA GLY A 315 8.81 -8.10 25.88
C GLY A 315 9.76 -9.30 25.89
N LEU A 316 10.88 -9.23 25.12
CA LEU A 316 11.95 -10.25 25.12
C LEU A 316 12.92 -10.15 26.31
N GLY A 317 12.74 -9.18 27.21
CA GLY A 317 13.68 -8.93 28.31
C GLY A 317 15.06 -8.42 27.84
N LYS A 318 15.09 -7.69 26.70
CA LYS A 318 16.32 -7.12 26.09
C LYS A 318 16.36 -5.59 26.18
N PRO A 319 16.49 -5.00 27.38
CA PRO A 319 16.37 -3.54 27.56
C PRO A 319 17.44 -2.75 26.80
N ASP A 320 18.65 -3.28 26.63
CA ASP A 320 19.69 -2.58 25.88
C ASP A 320 19.35 -2.48 24.38
N ALA A 321 18.80 -3.54 23.78
CA ALA A 321 18.31 -3.50 22.43
C ALA A 321 17.11 -2.54 22.27
N ALA A 322 16.22 -2.49 23.26
CA ALA A 322 15.12 -1.55 23.29
C ALA A 322 15.61 -0.10 23.31
N ARG A 323 16.63 0.23 24.14
CA ARG A 323 17.23 1.58 24.16
C ARG A 323 17.90 1.96 22.84
N VAL A 324 18.52 1.00 22.13
CA VAL A 324 19.06 1.24 20.78
C VAL A 324 17.93 1.57 19.81
N ALA A 325 16.83 0.80 19.83
CA ALA A 325 15.66 1.04 18.99
C ALA A 325 14.98 2.39 19.33
N ALA A 326 14.89 2.75 20.62
CA ALA A 326 14.35 4.02 21.09
C ALA A 326 15.15 5.23 20.57
N ARG A 327 16.48 5.17 20.58
CA ARG A 327 17.33 6.22 19.97
C ARG A 327 17.04 6.36 18.47
N ARG A 328 16.88 5.26 17.74
CA ARG A 328 16.53 5.29 16.32
C ARG A 328 15.14 5.89 16.06
N LEU A 329 14.18 5.60 16.93
CA LEU A 329 12.86 6.24 16.88
C LEU A 329 12.98 7.77 16.97
N LEU A 330 13.78 8.28 17.94
CA LEU A 330 13.98 9.71 18.14
C LEU A 330 14.81 10.38 17.02
N GLU A 331 15.70 9.62 16.33
CA GLU A 331 16.37 10.12 15.12
C GLU A 331 15.38 10.32 13.96
N VAL A 332 14.42 9.39 13.77
CA VAL A 332 13.40 9.46 12.71
C VAL A 332 12.29 10.45 13.05
N SER A 333 11.92 10.54 14.33
CA SER A 333 10.86 11.41 14.84
C SER A 333 11.33 12.12 16.10
N PRO A 334 12.08 13.24 16.00
CA PRO A 334 12.61 13.95 17.18
C PRO A 334 11.56 14.48 18.15
N ALA A 335 10.34 14.72 17.65
CA ALA A 335 9.21 15.20 18.46
C ALA A 335 8.38 14.05 19.07
N PHE A 336 8.79 12.78 18.90
CA PHE A 336 8.05 11.66 19.46
C PHE A 336 8.07 11.69 20.99
N SER A 337 6.89 11.54 21.61
CA SER A 337 6.76 11.28 23.03
C SER A 337 5.67 10.25 23.30
N VAL A 338 5.80 9.50 24.38
CA VAL A 338 4.85 8.44 24.73
C VAL A 338 3.46 9.03 24.99
N GLY A 339 3.40 10.15 25.73
CA GLY A 339 2.13 10.83 25.99
C GLY A 339 1.47 11.41 24.73
N ALA A 340 2.24 11.91 23.73
CA ALA A 340 1.68 12.34 22.46
C ALA A 340 1.13 11.15 21.67
N TYR A 341 1.84 10.02 21.68
CA TYR A 341 1.40 8.79 21.03
C TYR A 341 0.13 8.23 21.67
N GLU A 342 0.05 8.21 22.98
CA GLU A 342 -1.14 7.80 23.75
C GLU A 342 -2.37 8.65 23.38
N ARG A 343 -2.20 9.98 23.28
CA ARG A 343 -3.28 10.90 22.86
C ARG A 343 -3.78 10.70 21.43
N THR A 344 -3.09 9.95 20.58
CA THR A 344 -3.62 9.57 19.26
C THR A 344 -4.83 8.65 19.36
N GLU A 345 -4.90 7.86 20.43
CA GLU A 345 -5.96 6.88 20.70
C GLU A 345 -6.24 5.94 19.50
N LEU A 346 -5.19 5.61 18.75
CA LEU A 346 -5.27 4.78 17.53
C LEU A 346 -5.80 3.37 17.80
N PHE A 347 -5.60 2.86 19.03
CA PHE A 347 -6.00 1.51 19.43
C PHE A 347 -7.05 1.57 20.52
N ARG A 348 -7.72 0.46 20.73
CA ARG A 348 -8.53 0.28 21.93
C ARG A 348 -7.67 0.42 23.19
N PRO A 349 -8.22 0.95 24.32
CA PRO A 349 -7.41 1.25 25.50
C PRO A 349 -6.48 0.13 25.97
N PRO A 350 -6.90 -1.16 26.09
CA PRO A 350 -6.01 -2.23 26.56
C PRO A 350 -4.75 -2.39 25.69
N LEU A 351 -4.88 -2.15 24.37
CA LEU A 351 -3.78 -2.26 23.42
C LEU A 351 -2.85 -1.05 23.55
N MET A 352 -3.42 0.15 23.66
CA MET A 352 -2.64 1.39 23.84
C MET A 352 -1.87 1.35 25.14
N ASP A 353 -2.52 0.96 26.25
CA ASP A 353 -1.91 0.88 27.56
C ASP A 353 -0.72 -0.10 27.60
N ALA A 354 -0.89 -1.29 27.02
CA ALA A 354 0.17 -2.29 26.95
C ALA A 354 1.39 -1.80 26.16
N LEU A 355 1.15 -1.16 25.02
CA LEU A 355 2.22 -0.65 24.17
C LEU A 355 2.95 0.51 24.82
N THR A 356 2.22 1.50 25.35
CA THR A 356 2.83 2.68 25.98
C THR A 356 3.56 2.33 27.27
N ALA A 357 3.08 1.35 28.06
CA ALA A 357 3.81 0.82 29.19
C ALA A 357 5.18 0.24 28.80
N ALA A 358 5.24 -0.51 27.70
CA ALA A 358 6.51 -1.03 27.18
C ALA A 358 7.45 0.12 26.71
N LEU A 359 6.90 1.15 26.04
CA LEU A 359 7.68 2.30 25.58
C LEU A 359 8.27 3.12 26.75
N ARG A 360 7.50 3.33 27.83
CA ARG A 360 7.98 4.00 29.05
C ARG A 360 9.17 3.27 29.69
N THR A 361 9.20 1.94 29.61
CA THR A 361 10.31 1.12 30.13
C THR A 361 11.63 1.34 29.36
N ALA A 362 11.59 1.90 28.15
CA ALA A 362 12.75 2.13 27.28
C ALA A 362 13.28 3.58 27.33
N ASP A 363 12.94 4.34 28.36
CA ASP A 363 13.40 5.73 28.60
C ASP A 363 13.03 6.70 27.46
N LEU A 364 11.91 6.50 26.77
CA LEU A 364 11.37 7.43 25.78
C LEU A 364 10.73 8.65 26.49
N PRO A 365 10.74 9.86 25.86
CA PRO A 365 10.10 11.06 26.41
C PRO A 365 8.60 10.88 26.65
N GLU A 366 8.08 11.53 27.71
CA GLU A 366 6.64 11.58 28.03
C GLU A 366 5.88 12.61 27.18
#